data_b9c1260d5ab3b9cc7d1d02bd1056ce74
#
_entry.id   b9c1260d5ab3b9cc7d1d02bd1056ce74
#
_cell.length_a   1.000
_cell.length_b   1.000
_cell.length_c   1.000
_cell.angle_alpha   90.00
_cell.angle_beta   90.00
_cell.angle_gamma   90.00
#
_symmetry.space_group_name_H-M   'P 1'
#
loop_
_entity.id
_entity.type
_entity.pdbx_description
1 polymer ?
#
loop_
_entity_poly.entity_id
_entity_poly.type
_entity_poly.pdbx_seq_one_letter_code
_entity_poly.pdbx_strand_id
1 'polypeptide(L)'
;TAEFVDANTVRISGDNQRQVTAKRILIATGSSPYQPPEIDFSHPRVYDSDSILNMAHTPRKIIIYGAGVIGCEYASIFSALSMKVELINTRDRLLEFLDDEISDALSYHLRDTGVMVRHREQFEALEADDRGIRLRLESGKTLQADALLWCNGRSGNTHKLALDRVGLEADHRGQLAVDDHYGTSVDSIYAAGDVI
;
A
#
# COMPACT_ATOMS: atom_id res chain seq x y z
N THR A 1 -8.29 10.55 -17.00
CA THR A 1 -6.85 10.56 -16.74
C THR A 1 -6.28 11.91 -17.15
N ALA A 2 -5.21 12.36 -16.50
CA ALA A 2 -4.50 13.59 -16.86
C ALA A 2 -2.99 13.28 -17.04
N GLU A 3 -2.35 13.94 -18.03
CA GLU A 3 -0.92 13.83 -18.28
C GLU A 3 -0.34 15.19 -18.67
N PHE A 4 0.92 15.43 -18.36
CA PHE A 4 1.62 16.64 -18.80
C PHE A 4 1.85 16.63 -20.32
N VAL A 5 1.67 17.78 -20.94
CA VAL A 5 2.11 18.09 -22.32
C VAL A 5 3.41 18.91 -22.25
N ASP A 6 3.43 19.89 -21.36
CA ASP A 6 4.57 20.74 -21.00
C ASP A 6 4.39 21.26 -19.54
N ALA A 7 5.31 22.08 -19.05
CA ALA A 7 5.34 22.59 -17.68
C ALA A 7 4.12 23.46 -17.27
N ASN A 8 3.30 23.86 -18.21
CA ASN A 8 2.12 24.70 -17.97
C ASN A 8 0.83 24.11 -18.57
N THR A 9 0.91 22.98 -19.28
CA THR A 9 -0.22 22.39 -20.02
C THR A 9 -0.43 20.93 -19.64
N VAL A 10 -1.67 20.60 -19.28
CA VAL A 10 -2.11 19.23 -18.95
C VAL A 10 -3.16 18.80 -19.98
N ARG A 11 -3.00 17.59 -20.51
CA ARG A 11 -4.01 16.92 -21.31
C ARG A 11 -4.92 16.07 -20.42
N ILE A 12 -6.22 16.28 -20.53
CA ILE A 12 -7.23 15.45 -19.87
C ILE A 12 -7.77 14.48 -20.90
N SER A 13 -7.73 13.18 -20.60
CA SER A 13 -8.24 12.08 -21.43
C SER A 13 -9.47 11.44 -20.76
N GLY A 14 -10.46 11.06 -21.57
CA GLY A 14 -11.76 10.51 -21.18
C GLY A 14 -12.85 11.02 -22.10
N ASP A 15 -14.10 11.05 -21.65
CA ASP A 15 -15.26 11.44 -22.45
C ASP A 15 -15.17 12.87 -23.01
N ASN A 16 -14.46 13.76 -22.32
CA ASN A 16 -14.21 15.13 -22.75
C ASN A 16 -12.69 15.38 -22.83
N GLN A 17 -12.08 14.96 -23.94
CA GLN A 17 -10.66 15.27 -24.19
C GLN A 17 -10.45 16.78 -24.36
N ARG A 18 -9.52 17.33 -23.57
CA ARG A 18 -9.12 18.74 -23.67
C ARG A 18 -7.74 18.97 -23.12
N GLN A 19 -7.14 20.09 -23.52
CA GLN A 19 -5.93 20.62 -22.86
C GLN A 19 -6.31 21.81 -21.97
N VAL A 20 -5.66 21.90 -20.83
CA VAL A 20 -5.82 23.00 -19.88
C VAL A 20 -4.45 23.58 -19.60
N THR A 21 -4.33 24.89 -19.79
CA THR A 21 -3.08 25.63 -19.49
C THR A 21 -3.25 26.44 -18.22
N ALA A 22 -2.23 26.41 -17.34
CA ALA A 22 -2.21 27.13 -16.07
C ALA A 22 -0.84 27.70 -15.81
N LYS A 23 -0.79 28.83 -15.05
CA LYS A 23 0.47 29.40 -14.59
C LYS A 23 1.17 28.54 -13.55
N ARG A 24 0.40 27.79 -12.76
CA ARG A 24 0.88 26.85 -11.75
C ARG A 24 0.00 25.61 -11.76
N ILE A 25 0.62 24.46 -11.52
CA ILE A 25 -0.04 23.15 -11.46
C ILE A 25 0.30 22.50 -10.14
N LEU A 26 -0.71 21.99 -9.44
CA LEU A 26 -0.53 21.20 -8.22
C LEU A 26 -0.83 19.73 -8.52
N ILE A 27 0.16 18.86 -8.29
CA ILE A 27 0.00 17.41 -8.33
C ILE A 27 -0.48 16.95 -6.94
N ALA A 28 -1.71 16.47 -6.86
CA ALA A 28 -2.32 15.94 -5.64
C ALA A 28 -3.03 14.61 -5.95
N THR A 29 -2.34 13.72 -6.66
CA THR A 29 -2.89 12.46 -7.19
C THR A 29 -2.94 11.35 -6.15
N GLY A 30 -2.37 11.59 -4.95
CA GLY A 30 -2.36 10.65 -3.86
C GLY A 30 -1.51 9.40 -4.13
N SER A 31 -1.82 8.32 -3.45
CA SER A 31 -1.14 7.03 -3.55
C SER A 31 -2.13 5.88 -3.71
N SER A 32 -1.64 4.72 -4.14
CA SER A 32 -2.38 3.46 -4.20
C SER A 32 -1.61 2.37 -3.46
N PRO A 33 -2.26 1.32 -2.96
CA PRO A 33 -1.56 0.17 -2.40
C PRO A 33 -0.51 -0.38 -3.38
N TYR A 34 0.66 -0.72 -2.86
CA TYR A 34 1.68 -1.37 -3.66
C TYR A 34 1.26 -2.82 -3.95
N GLN A 35 1.17 -3.14 -5.22
CA GLN A 35 0.85 -4.47 -5.74
C GLN A 35 2.09 -5.05 -6.44
N PRO A 36 2.84 -5.97 -5.80
CA PRO A 36 3.96 -6.61 -6.46
C PRO A 36 3.48 -7.51 -7.61
N PRO A 37 4.24 -7.58 -8.71
CA PRO A 37 3.84 -8.31 -9.92
C PRO A 37 3.75 -9.83 -9.73
N GLU A 38 4.36 -10.36 -8.67
CA GLU A 38 4.35 -11.78 -8.32
C GLU A 38 3.04 -12.23 -7.68
N ILE A 39 2.16 -11.29 -7.32
CA ILE A 39 0.89 -11.56 -6.63
C ILE A 39 -0.29 -11.22 -7.53
N ASP A 40 -1.17 -12.19 -7.72
CA ASP A 40 -2.41 -12.00 -8.48
C ASP A 40 -3.52 -11.37 -7.61
N PHE A 41 -3.66 -10.05 -7.69
CA PHE A 41 -4.72 -9.31 -7.01
C PHE A 41 -6.09 -9.40 -7.71
N SER A 42 -6.20 -10.08 -8.85
CA SER A 42 -7.48 -10.39 -9.47
C SER A 42 -8.18 -11.59 -8.79
N HIS A 43 -7.44 -12.37 -8.02
CA HIS A 43 -7.98 -13.51 -7.31
C HIS A 43 -8.89 -13.06 -6.15
N PRO A 44 -10.12 -13.63 -5.98
CA PRO A 44 -11.14 -13.16 -5.03
C PRO A 44 -10.78 -13.36 -3.55
N ARG A 45 -9.62 -13.94 -3.23
CA ARG A 45 -9.11 -14.14 -1.87
C ARG A 45 -7.85 -13.34 -1.56
N VAL A 46 -7.36 -12.55 -2.53
CA VAL A 46 -6.16 -11.74 -2.40
C VAL A 46 -6.53 -10.28 -2.48
N TYR A 47 -6.26 -9.55 -1.42
CA TYR A 47 -6.67 -8.17 -1.25
C TYR A 47 -5.48 -7.26 -0.97
N ASP A 48 -5.59 -6.02 -1.36
CA ASP A 48 -4.83 -4.89 -0.85
C ASP A 48 -5.68 -4.06 0.14
N SER A 49 -5.11 -2.98 0.70
CA SER A 49 -5.79 -2.15 1.71
C SER A 49 -7.03 -1.41 1.19
N ASP A 50 -7.19 -1.26 -0.13
CA ASP A 50 -8.34 -0.58 -0.72
C ASP A 50 -9.41 -1.61 -1.13
N SER A 51 -9.00 -2.71 -1.78
CA SER A 51 -9.91 -3.75 -2.26
C SER A 51 -10.55 -4.57 -1.12
N ILE A 52 -9.89 -4.69 0.04
CA ILE A 52 -10.40 -5.41 1.22
C ILE A 52 -11.75 -4.83 1.73
N LEU A 53 -12.00 -3.55 1.51
CA LEU A 53 -13.24 -2.88 1.91
C LEU A 53 -14.47 -3.41 1.14
N ASN A 54 -14.25 -4.05 -0.01
CA ASN A 54 -15.29 -4.64 -0.85
C ASN A 54 -15.30 -6.18 -0.79
N MET A 55 -14.79 -6.73 0.30
CA MET A 55 -14.73 -8.18 0.50
C MET A 55 -16.12 -8.83 0.46
N ALA A 56 -16.32 -9.77 -0.47
CA ALA A 56 -17.61 -10.41 -0.67
C ALA A 56 -18.00 -11.40 0.44
N HIS A 57 -17.01 -11.98 1.12
CA HIS A 57 -17.21 -13.00 2.15
C HIS A 57 -16.27 -12.77 3.32
N THR A 58 -16.79 -12.84 4.53
CA THR A 58 -15.99 -12.74 5.76
C THR A 58 -15.15 -14.01 5.94
N PRO A 59 -13.81 -13.96 5.87
CA PRO A 59 -12.96 -15.11 6.11
C PRO A 59 -12.97 -15.50 7.59
N ARG A 60 -12.80 -16.76 7.90
CA ARG A 60 -12.59 -17.21 9.28
C ARG A 60 -11.16 -16.96 9.74
N LYS A 61 -10.23 -17.06 8.79
CA LYS A 61 -8.82 -16.82 9.01
C LYS A 61 -8.26 -15.95 7.88
N ILE A 62 -7.48 -14.94 8.25
CA ILE A 62 -6.80 -14.04 7.32
C ILE A 62 -5.31 -13.92 7.66
N ILE A 63 -4.48 -13.91 6.63
CA ILE A 63 -3.08 -13.51 6.73
C ILE A 63 -2.98 -12.06 6.29
N ILE A 64 -2.29 -11.24 7.08
CA ILE A 64 -1.94 -9.86 6.75
C ILE A 64 -0.43 -9.81 6.54
N TYR A 65 0.00 -9.48 5.33
CA TYR A 65 1.41 -9.32 5.01
C TYR A 65 1.80 -7.84 4.97
N GLY A 66 2.70 -7.45 5.89
CA GLY A 66 3.11 -6.07 6.14
C GLY A 66 2.52 -5.54 7.45
N ALA A 67 3.36 -5.40 8.48
CA ALA A 67 2.99 -4.95 9.81
C ALA A 67 3.33 -3.46 10.04
N GLY A 68 3.12 -2.64 9.01
CA GLY A 68 3.07 -1.19 9.10
C GLY A 68 1.77 -0.71 9.75
N VAL A 69 1.52 0.61 9.74
CA VAL A 69 0.32 1.23 10.33
C VAL A 69 -0.94 0.54 9.84
N ILE A 70 -1.14 0.47 8.52
CA ILE A 70 -2.32 -0.12 7.89
C ILE A 70 -2.49 -1.60 8.28
N GLY A 71 -1.42 -2.40 8.25
CA GLY A 71 -1.49 -3.80 8.63
C GLY A 71 -1.83 -4.02 10.10
N CYS A 72 -1.31 -3.20 11.01
CA CYS A 72 -1.66 -3.24 12.43
C CYS A 72 -3.11 -2.82 12.69
N GLU A 73 -3.61 -1.80 11.99
CA GLU A 73 -5.00 -1.36 12.08
C GLU A 73 -5.96 -2.47 11.63
N TYR A 74 -5.74 -3.05 10.44
CA TYR A 74 -6.58 -4.17 9.98
C TYR A 74 -6.45 -5.40 10.87
N ALA A 75 -5.27 -5.69 11.42
CA ALA A 75 -5.11 -6.80 12.37
C ALA A 75 -5.96 -6.60 13.61
N SER A 76 -6.01 -5.39 14.15
CA SER A 76 -6.86 -5.03 15.29
C SER A 76 -8.35 -5.14 14.94
N ILE A 77 -8.77 -4.58 13.79
CA ILE A 77 -10.17 -4.60 13.32
C ILE A 77 -10.65 -6.06 13.13
N PHE A 78 -9.88 -6.88 12.41
CA PHE A 78 -10.30 -8.24 12.10
C PHE A 78 -10.28 -9.15 13.33
N SER A 79 -9.34 -8.93 14.26
CA SER A 79 -9.35 -9.61 15.56
C SER A 79 -10.61 -9.26 16.37
N ALA A 80 -10.99 -7.98 16.42
CA ALA A 80 -12.22 -7.54 17.08
C ALA A 80 -13.49 -8.12 16.44
N LEU A 81 -13.45 -8.42 15.13
CA LEU A 81 -14.52 -9.12 14.40
C LEU A 81 -14.44 -10.66 14.54
N SER A 82 -13.64 -11.16 15.49
CA SER A 82 -13.49 -12.59 15.79
C SER A 82 -12.87 -13.43 14.66
N MET A 83 -12.15 -12.81 13.74
CA MET A 83 -11.35 -13.53 12.75
C MET A 83 -10.02 -14.00 13.36
N LYS A 84 -9.52 -15.15 12.93
CA LYS A 84 -8.14 -15.56 13.24
C LYS A 84 -7.17 -14.79 12.35
N VAL A 85 -6.30 -13.99 12.95
CA VAL A 85 -5.35 -13.14 12.21
C VAL A 85 -3.92 -13.62 12.40
N GLU A 86 -3.19 -13.80 11.30
CA GLU A 86 -1.74 -13.93 11.29
C GLU A 86 -1.14 -12.68 10.64
N LEU A 87 -0.42 -11.88 11.43
CA LEU A 87 0.26 -10.66 10.99
C LEU A 87 1.74 -10.95 10.73
N ILE A 88 2.17 -10.78 9.48
CA ILE A 88 3.53 -11.04 9.03
C ILE A 88 4.32 -9.74 9.00
N ASN A 89 5.40 -9.70 9.75
CA ASN A 89 6.33 -8.57 9.83
C ASN A 89 7.70 -8.99 9.33
N THR A 90 8.23 -8.27 8.35
CA THR A 90 9.58 -8.49 7.82
C THR A 90 10.68 -7.99 8.77
N ARG A 91 10.32 -7.14 9.74
CA ARG A 91 11.21 -6.52 10.73
C ARG A 91 11.12 -7.22 12.08
N ASP A 92 11.96 -6.79 13.00
CA ASP A 92 12.02 -7.33 14.36
C ASP A 92 10.89 -6.84 15.26
N ARG A 93 10.40 -5.62 15.01
CA ARG A 93 9.39 -4.92 15.83
C ARG A 93 8.29 -4.33 14.95
N LEU A 94 7.14 -4.10 15.54
CA LEU A 94 6.06 -3.35 14.91
C LEU A 94 6.40 -1.86 14.95
N LEU A 95 6.09 -1.13 13.89
CA LEU A 95 6.15 0.35 13.83
C LEU A 95 7.45 0.93 14.42
N GLU A 96 8.60 0.50 13.90
CA GLU A 96 9.94 0.84 14.42
C GLU A 96 10.24 2.35 14.51
N PHE A 97 9.41 3.20 13.93
CA PHE A 97 9.48 4.65 14.01
C PHE A 97 8.86 5.23 15.30
N LEU A 98 8.18 4.39 16.10
CA LEU A 98 7.63 4.76 17.41
C LEU A 98 8.63 4.41 18.52
N ASP A 99 8.39 5.00 19.70
CA ASP A 99 9.12 4.62 20.90
C ASP A 99 8.94 3.13 21.21
N ASP A 100 9.99 2.51 21.71
CA ASP A 100 10.04 1.08 22.00
C ASP A 100 8.90 0.61 22.91
N GLU A 101 8.60 1.38 23.95
CA GLU A 101 7.52 1.06 24.89
C GLU A 101 6.14 1.04 24.22
N ILE A 102 5.92 1.94 23.25
CA ILE A 102 4.66 1.99 22.48
C ILE A 102 4.55 0.80 21.54
N SER A 103 5.63 0.47 20.83
CA SER A 103 5.69 -0.69 19.92
C SER A 103 5.49 -2.01 20.66
N ASP A 104 6.09 -2.15 21.83
CA ASP A 104 5.95 -3.34 22.68
C ASP A 104 4.53 -3.43 23.26
N ALA A 105 3.94 -2.32 23.72
CA ALA A 105 2.55 -2.28 24.19
C ALA A 105 1.55 -2.66 23.08
N LEU A 106 1.75 -2.18 21.86
CA LEU A 106 0.94 -2.56 20.71
C LEU A 106 1.06 -4.05 20.39
N SER A 107 2.30 -4.56 20.38
CA SER A 107 2.58 -5.98 20.12
C SER A 107 1.92 -6.88 21.18
N TYR A 108 2.01 -6.49 22.44
CA TYR A 108 1.34 -7.18 23.54
C TYR A 108 -0.18 -7.18 23.36
N HIS A 109 -0.77 -6.01 23.09
CA HIS A 109 -2.22 -5.86 22.89
C HIS A 109 -2.74 -6.72 21.74
N LEU A 110 -2.08 -6.68 20.58
CA LEU A 110 -2.47 -7.50 19.43
C LEU A 110 -2.43 -9.00 19.75
N ARG A 111 -1.42 -9.46 20.47
CA ARG A 111 -1.31 -10.87 20.92
C ARG A 111 -2.36 -11.25 21.94
N ASP A 112 -2.66 -10.36 22.88
CA ASP A 112 -3.69 -10.56 23.91
C ASP A 112 -5.09 -10.68 23.27
N THR A 113 -5.34 -9.95 22.18
CA THR A 113 -6.57 -10.08 21.37
C THR A 113 -6.56 -11.27 20.39
N GLY A 114 -5.53 -12.11 20.43
CA GLY A 114 -5.45 -13.36 19.65
C GLY A 114 -4.79 -13.24 18.27
N VAL A 115 -4.20 -12.11 17.93
CA VAL A 115 -3.42 -11.95 16.70
C VAL A 115 -2.09 -12.70 16.82
N MET A 116 -1.79 -13.59 15.87
CA MET A 116 -0.48 -14.25 15.78
C MET A 116 0.50 -13.34 15.03
N VAL A 117 1.36 -12.64 15.75
CA VAL A 117 2.40 -11.79 15.15
C VAL A 117 3.65 -12.61 14.87
N ARG A 118 4.11 -12.60 13.62
CA ARG A 118 5.32 -13.28 13.15
C ARG A 118 6.33 -12.24 12.66
N HIS A 119 7.42 -12.09 13.38
CA HIS A 119 8.53 -11.20 13.04
C HIS A 119 9.58 -11.92 12.18
N ARG A 120 10.39 -11.15 11.44
CA ARG A 120 11.50 -11.62 10.60
C ARG A 120 11.07 -12.66 9.56
N GLU A 121 9.89 -12.49 9.01
CA GLU A 121 9.35 -13.39 8.00
C GLU A 121 9.20 -12.66 6.67
N GLN A 122 9.75 -13.25 5.63
CA GLN A 122 9.70 -12.70 4.27
C GLN A 122 8.87 -13.60 3.37
N PHE A 123 8.22 -12.97 2.40
CA PHE A 123 7.44 -13.62 1.36
C PHE A 123 8.35 -14.41 0.42
N GLU A 124 7.97 -15.63 0.09
CA GLU A 124 8.61 -16.45 -0.93
C GLU A 124 7.64 -16.73 -2.08
N ALA A 125 6.43 -17.23 -1.78
CA ALA A 125 5.44 -17.56 -2.80
C ALA A 125 4.01 -17.54 -2.25
N LEU A 126 3.05 -17.29 -3.12
CA LEU A 126 1.62 -17.38 -2.84
C LEU A 126 0.96 -18.33 -3.84
N GLU A 127 0.19 -19.26 -3.31
CA GLU A 127 -0.75 -20.06 -4.06
C GLU A 127 -2.16 -19.72 -3.57
N ALA A 128 -3.10 -19.46 -4.48
CA ALA A 128 -4.50 -19.20 -4.16
C ALA A 128 -5.39 -20.06 -5.04
N ASP A 129 -6.40 -20.68 -4.44
CA ASP A 129 -7.39 -21.51 -5.12
C ASP A 129 -8.79 -21.31 -4.48
N ASP A 130 -9.79 -22.06 -4.95
CA ASP A 130 -11.16 -21.98 -4.45
C ASP A 130 -11.30 -22.40 -2.97
N ARG A 131 -10.31 -23.08 -2.39
CA ARG A 131 -10.32 -23.54 -1.00
C ARG A 131 -9.71 -22.56 -0.05
N GLY A 132 -8.79 -21.68 -0.52
CA GLY A 132 -8.09 -20.71 0.32
C GLY A 132 -6.78 -20.24 -0.29
N ILE A 133 -5.93 -19.72 0.55
CA ILE A 133 -4.58 -19.30 0.18
C ILE A 133 -3.52 -20.09 0.96
N ARG A 134 -2.37 -20.28 0.34
CA ARG A 134 -1.17 -20.84 0.94
C ARG A 134 0.00 -19.87 0.72
N LEU A 135 0.45 -19.26 1.80
CA LEU A 135 1.60 -18.37 1.80
C LEU A 135 2.84 -19.12 2.26
N ARG A 136 3.86 -19.20 1.41
CA ARG A 136 5.17 -19.72 1.75
C ARG A 136 6.11 -18.58 2.08
N LEU A 137 6.86 -18.74 3.19
CA LEU A 137 7.82 -17.79 3.70
C LEU A 137 9.25 -18.31 3.48
N GLU A 138 10.21 -17.43 3.32
CA GLU A 138 11.64 -17.77 3.13
C GLU A 138 12.21 -18.63 4.27
N SER A 139 11.62 -18.54 5.47
CA SER A 139 11.98 -19.41 6.61
C SER A 139 11.55 -20.89 6.43
N GLY A 140 10.92 -21.24 5.30
CA GLY A 140 10.36 -22.56 5.00
C GLY A 140 8.98 -22.82 5.60
N LYS A 141 8.42 -21.87 6.36
CA LYS A 141 7.07 -22.02 6.90
C LYS A 141 6.02 -21.83 5.81
N THR A 142 4.97 -22.63 5.88
CA THR A 142 3.80 -22.49 5.01
C THR A 142 2.56 -22.19 5.86
N LEU A 143 1.92 -21.08 5.59
CA LEU A 143 0.73 -20.60 6.28
C LEU A 143 -0.49 -20.80 5.38
N GLN A 144 -1.62 -21.20 5.98
CA GLN A 144 -2.88 -21.38 5.27
C GLN A 144 -3.96 -20.48 5.88
N ALA A 145 -4.76 -19.84 5.02
CA ALA A 145 -5.89 -19.00 5.42
C ALA A 145 -6.97 -18.98 4.34
N ASP A 146 -8.10 -18.34 4.64
CA ASP A 146 -9.19 -18.15 3.68
C ASP A 146 -8.91 -16.96 2.76
N ALA A 147 -8.12 -15.97 3.23
CA ALA A 147 -7.77 -14.77 2.48
C ALA A 147 -6.38 -14.23 2.86
N LEU A 148 -5.78 -13.46 1.95
CA LEU A 148 -4.58 -12.65 2.16
C LEU A 148 -4.94 -11.17 2.02
N LEU A 149 -4.46 -10.35 2.96
CA LEU A 149 -4.39 -8.90 2.84
C LEU A 149 -2.91 -8.48 2.70
N TRP A 150 -2.57 -7.86 1.58
CA TRP A 150 -1.24 -7.32 1.34
C TRP A 150 -1.17 -5.85 1.70
N CYS A 151 -0.41 -5.50 2.73
CA CYS A 151 -0.24 -4.14 3.26
C CYS A 151 1.23 -3.69 3.30
N ASN A 152 2.04 -4.12 2.32
CA ASN A 152 3.49 -3.87 2.31
C ASN A 152 3.86 -2.61 1.52
N GLY A 153 3.24 -1.48 1.86
CA GLY A 153 3.54 -0.16 1.33
C GLY A 153 2.48 0.40 0.39
N ARG A 154 2.70 1.66 0.01
CA ARG A 154 1.90 2.40 -0.98
C ARG A 154 2.83 3.02 -2.01
N SER A 155 2.32 3.30 -3.19
CA SER A 155 3.03 3.94 -4.29
C SER A 155 2.30 5.21 -4.72
N GLY A 156 3.05 6.29 -4.95
CA GLY A 156 2.52 7.54 -5.46
C GLY A 156 1.92 7.37 -6.86
N ASN A 157 0.79 8.02 -7.10
CA ASN A 157 0.06 7.91 -8.38
C ASN A 157 0.66 8.85 -9.44
N THR A 158 1.89 8.61 -9.85
CA THR A 158 2.64 9.42 -10.81
C THR A 158 2.84 8.77 -12.17
N HIS A 159 2.70 7.46 -12.28
CA HIS A 159 3.03 6.67 -13.48
C HIS A 159 2.24 7.05 -14.76
N LYS A 160 1.08 7.73 -14.62
CA LYS A 160 0.26 8.20 -15.75
C LYS A 160 0.40 9.68 -16.04
N LEU A 161 1.28 10.39 -15.33
CA LEU A 161 1.41 11.84 -15.44
C LEU A 161 2.32 12.29 -16.58
N ALA A 162 3.11 11.40 -17.19
CA ALA A 162 4.13 11.70 -18.20
C ALA A 162 5.15 12.75 -17.67
N LEU A 163 5.70 12.49 -16.48
CA LEU A 163 6.63 13.38 -15.77
C LEU A 163 7.89 13.71 -16.57
N ASP A 164 8.35 12.78 -17.40
CA ASP A 164 9.48 12.93 -18.33
C ASP A 164 9.35 14.13 -19.25
N ARG A 165 8.13 14.48 -19.67
CA ARG A 165 7.88 15.64 -20.54
C ARG A 165 8.14 16.98 -19.88
N VAL A 166 8.19 17.00 -18.56
CA VAL A 166 8.41 18.22 -17.78
C VAL A 166 9.71 18.17 -16.98
N GLY A 167 10.53 17.11 -17.16
CA GLY A 167 11.79 16.96 -16.47
C GLY A 167 11.66 16.62 -14.98
N LEU A 168 10.53 16.05 -14.56
CA LEU A 168 10.32 15.49 -13.25
C LEU A 168 10.56 14.00 -13.23
N GLU A 169 11.08 13.50 -12.12
CA GLU A 169 11.27 12.08 -11.85
C GLU A 169 10.62 11.73 -10.50
N ALA A 170 9.94 10.59 -10.47
CA ALA A 170 9.46 10.00 -9.24
C ALA A 170 10.49 9.00 -8.70
N ASP A 171 10.52 8.79 -7.40
CA ASP A 171 11.35 7.75 -6.79
C ASP A 171 10.82 6.34 -7.12
N HIS A 172 11.49 5.30 -6.57
CA HIS A 172 11.12 3.90 -6.75
C HIS A 172 9.72 3.54 -6.19
N ARG A 173 9.13 4.43 -5.38
CA ARG A 173 7.76 4.31 -4.85
C ARG A 173 6.76 5.21 -5.59
N GLY A 174 7.18 5.86 -6.66
CA GLY A 174 6.34 6.80 -7.38
C GLY A 174 6.11 8.12 -6.67
N GLN A 175 6.90 8.46 -5.64
CA GLN A 175 6.78 9.70 -4.90
C GLN A 175 7.62 10.82 -5.54
N LEU A 176 7.16 12.07 -5.39
CA LEU A 176 7.82 13.26 -5.91
C LEU A 176 8.59 13.97 -4.80
N ALA A 177 9.82 14.38 -5.10
CA ALA A 177 10.58 15.24 -4.22
C ALA A 177 10.07 16.68 -4.31
N VAL A 178 9.92 17.35 -3.17
CA VAL A 178 9.52 18.76 -3.04
C VAL A 178 10.39 19.48 -2.02
N ASP A 179 10.42 20.80 -2.13
CA ASP A 179 11.03 21.69 -1.13
C ASP A 179 10.06 21.99 0.04
N ASP A 180 10.50 22.82 1.00
CA ASP A 180 9.69 23.24 2.17
C ASP A 180 8.43 24.03 1.82
N HIS A 181 8.27 24.45 0.56
CA HIS A 181 7.12 25.17 0.03
C HIS A 181 6.29 24.32 -0.94
N TYR A 182 6.51 22.98 -0.94
CA TYR A 182 5.87 22.03 -1.84
C TYR A 182 6.18 22.22 -3.33
N GLY A 183 7.22 23.01 -3.66
CA GLY A 183 7.73 23.22 -5.01
C GLY A 183 8.53 22.00 -5.47
N THR A 184 8.32 21.57 -6.70
CA THR A 184 9.17 20.57 -7.37
C THR A 184 10.41 21.26 -7.97
N SER A 185 11.26 20.51 -8.67
CA SER A 185 12.38 21.08 -9.45
C SER A 185 11.92 21.95 -10.65
N VAL A 186 10.61 22.01 -10.92
CA VAL A 186 10.02 22.83 -11.99
C VAL A 186 9.17 23.95 -11.37
N ASP A 187 9.56 25.21 -11.55
CA ASP A 187 8.99 26.40 -10.89
C ASP A 187 7.47 26.54 -10.96
N SER A 188 6.86 26.00 -12.00
CA SER A 188 5.40 26.05 -12.20
C SER A 188 4.65 24.85 -11.59
N ILE A 189 5.37 23.84 -11.10
CA ILE A 189 4.77 22.57 -10.64
C ILE A 189 5.03 22.35 -9.16
N TYR A 190 3.97 22.08 -8.43
CA TYR A 190 3.95 21.77 -7.00
C TYR A 190 3.39 20.37 -6.79
N ALA A 191 3.70 19.74 -5.66
CA ALA A 191 3.08 18.47 -5.28
C ALA A 191 2.74 18.46 -3.79
N ALA A 192 1.62 17.81 -3.42
CA ALA A 192 1.18 17.71 -2.03
C ALA A 192 0.34 16.45 -1.78
N GLY A 193 0.25 16.01 -0.52
CA GLY A 193 -0.45 14.81 -0.08
C GLY A 193 0.39 13.55 -0.33
N ASP A 194 -0.25 12.39 -0.37
CA ASP A 194 0.41 11.07 -0.42
C ASP A 194 1.26 10.81 -1.68
N VAL A 195 1.41 11.77 -2.56
CA VAL A 195 2.25 11.68 -3.75
C VAL A 195 3.67 12.16 -3.51
N ILE A 196 3.93 12.74 -2.31
CA ILE A 196 5.24 13.22 -1.85
C ILE A 196 5.78 12.40 -0.68
#